data_bb1f8232e79c5ffcf3482c157ee1b7da
#
_entry.id   bb1f8232e79c5ffcf3482c157ee1b7da
#
_cell.length_a   1.000
_cell.length_b   1.000
_cell.length_c   1.000
_cell.angle_alpha   90.00
_cell.angle_beta   90.00
_cell.angle_gamma   90.00
#
_symmetry.space_group_name_H-M   'P 1'
#
loop_
_entity.id
_entity.type
_entity.pdbx_description
1 polymer ?
#
loop_
_entity_poly.entity_id
_entity_poly.type
_entity_poly.pdbx_seq_one_letter_code
_entity_poly.pdbx_strand_id
1 'polypeptide(L)'
;VYKMKELFPDLHISLNGGVQSIREAKLHLENGIDGVMIGRAAYQKPGEVLIDVDKYIFNEENSELTEKDVVKQMIPYIENQYKDGSKVSNITRHMLGLFSGKPGAKGWRKVLSENAHSSGPEIVLKALGEVDQNF
;
A
#
# COMPACT_ATOMS: atom_id res chain seq x y z
N VAL A 1 2.37 -14.91 21.27
CA VAL A 1 1.04 -14.94 20.66
C VAL A 1 0.55 -16.39 20.59
N TYR A 2 1.26 -17.34 19.95
CA TYR A 2 0.84 -18.74 19.79
C TYR A 2 0.50 -19.44 21.10
N LYS A 3 1.36 -19.32 22.13
CA LYS A 3 1.08 -19.88 23.47
C LYS A 3 -0.22 -19.34 24.07
N MET A 4 -0.59 -18.09 23.79
CA MET A 4 -1.86 -17.51 24.23
C MET A 4 -3.03 -18.15 23.49
N LYS A 5 -2.89 -18.41 22.18
CA LYS A 5 -3.93 -19.10 21.42
C LYS A 5 -4.14 -20.56 21.88
N GLU A 6 -3.06 -21.25 22.22
CA GLU A 6 -3.13 -22.60 22.83
C GLU A 6 -3.86 -22.61 24.18
N LEU A 7 -3.57 -21.62 25.03
CA LEU A 7 -4.20 -21.51 26.38
C LEU A 7 -5.65 -21.02 26.32
N PHE A 8 -5.99 -20.24 25.31
CA PHE A 8 -7.31 -19.61 25.15
C PHE A 8 -7.83 -19.81 23.72
N PRO A 9 -8.16 -21.05 23.33
CA PRO A 9 -8.51 -21.37 21.94
C PRO A 9 -9.79 -20.66 21.45
N ASP A 10 -10.70 -20.35 22.36
CA ASP A 10 -11.98 -19.69 22.06
C ASP A 10 -11.86 -18.16 21.88
N LEU A 11 -10.73 -17.58 22.25
CA LEU A 11 -10.50 -16.15 22.04
C LEU A 11 -10.01 -15.86 20.64
N HIS A 12 -10.54 -14.77 20.05
CA HIS A 12 -9.97 -14.20 18.83
C HIS A 12 -8.66 -13.50 19.15
N ILE A 13 -7.55 -14.05 18.64
CA ILE A 13 -6.19 -13.54 18.91
C ILE A 13 -5.54 -13.10 17.61
N SER A 14 -5.27 -11.80 17.51
CA SER A 14 -4.53 -11.22 16.40
C SER A 14 -3.07 -10.94 16.75
N LEU A 15 -2.18 -11.28 15.82
CA LEU A 15 -0.76 -10.97 15.92
C LEU A 15 -0.49 -9.55 15.42
N ASN A 16 0.18 -8.75 16.24
CA ASN A 16 0.68 -7.43 15.87
C ASN A 16 2.17 -7.32 16.19
N GLY A 17 2.97 -7.08 15.18
CA GLY A 17 4.40 -6.80 15.33
C GLY A 17 5.29 -7.65 14.43
N GLY A 18 6.18 -6.97 13.73
CA GLY A 18 7.26 -7.58 12.94
C GLY A 18 6.88 -8.13 11.57
N VAL A 19 5.60 -8.35 11.27
CA VAL A 19 5.17 -8.91 9.99
C VAL A 19 5.50 -7.96 8.83
N GLN A 20 6.25 -8.48 7.84
CA GLN A 20 6.81 -7.68 6.74
C GLN A 20 6.14 -7.95 5.39
N SER A 21 5.38 -9.03 5.24
CA SER A 21 4.77 -9.41 3.97
C SER A 21 3.42 -10.11 4.15
N ILE A 22 2.62 -10.10 3.08
CA ILE A 22 1.35 -10.81 3.07
C ILE A 22 1.52 -12.34 3.14
N ARG A 23 2.62 -12.86 2.60
CA ARG A 23 2.94 -14.29 2.69
C ARG A 23 3.25 -14.72 4.13
N GLU A 24 3.97 -13.89 4.87
CA GLU A 24 4.23 -14.11 6.29
C GLU A 24 2.93 -14.04 7.10
N ALA A 25 2.07 -13.06 6.80
CA ALA A 25 0.74 -12.96 7.42
C ALA A 25 -0.08 -14.23 7.18
N LYS A 26 -0.10 -14.75 5.95
CA LYS A 26 -0.80 -15.99 5.60
C LYS A 26 -0.29 -17.18 6.41
N LEU A 27 1.02 -17.33 6.56
CA LEU A 27 1.61 -18.40 7.41
C LEU A 27 1.14 -18.32 8.87
N HIS A 28 1.02 -17.11 9.43
CA HIS A 28 0.49 -16.95 10.79
C HIS A 28 -0.99 -17.38 10.90
N LEU A 29 -1.81 -17.03 9.89
CA LEU A 29 -3.21 -17.46 9.83
C LEU A 29 -3.33 -18.98 9.69
N GLU A 30 -2.54 -19.60 8.79
CA GLU A 30 -2.49 -21.06 8.61
C GLU A 30 -2.02 -21.80 9.88
N ASN A 31 -1.21 -21.15 10.72
CA ASN A 31 -0.77 -21.68 12.02
C ASN A 31 -1.75 -21.37 13.18
N GLY A 32 -2.98 -21.00 12.89
CA GLY A 32 -4.07 -20.90 13.85
C GLY A 32 -4.20 -19.56 14.57
N ILE A 33 -3.51 -18.52 14.12
CA ILE A 33 -3.78 -17.14 14.57
C ILE A 33 -4.98 -16.60 13.79
N ASP A 34 -5.90 -15.93 14.47
CA ASP A 34 -7.18 -15.51 13.88
C ASP A 34 -7.08 -14.22 13.06
N GLY A 35 -6.04 -13.41 13.28
CA GLY A 35 -5.82 -12.17 12.56
C GLY A 35 -4.37 -11.72 12.60
N VAL A 36 -3.97 -10.95 11.61
CA VAL A 36 -2.61 -10.37 11.51
C VAL A 36 -2.71 -8.88 11.19
N MET A 37 -2.01 -8.06 11.98
CA MET A 37 -1.89 -6.64 11.75
C MET A 37 -0.53 -6.31 11.16
N ILE A 38 -0.53 -5.69 9.98
CA ILE A 38 0.67 -5.21 9.31
C ILE A 38 0.64 -3.67 9.32
N GLY A 39 1.52 -3.05 10.08
CA GLY A 39 1.58 -1.59 10.20
C GLY A 39 2.65 -0.98 9.28
N ARG A 40 3.87 -0.89 9.79
CA ARG A 40 4.97 -0.18 9.11
C ARG A 40 5.28 -0.67 7.70
N ALA A 41 5.29 -1.98 7.48
CA ALA A 41 5.57 -2.54 6.17
C ALA A 41 4.50 -2.14 5.14
N ALA A 42 3.21 -2.21 5.51
CA ALA A 42 2.11 -1.79 4.65
C ALA A 42 2.16 -0.29 4.32
N TYR A 43 2.57 0.56 5.28
CA TYR A 43 2.70 1.99 5.04
C TYR A 43 3.92 2.35 4.19
N GLN A 44 5.06 1.71 4.45
CA GLN A 44 6.32 2.03 3.75
C GLN A 44 6.39 1.42 2.35
N LYS A 45 5.74 0.28 2.14
CA LYS A 45 5.79 -0.50 0.90
C LYS A 45 4.41 -1.06 0.52
N PRO A 46 3.39 -0.21 0.36
CA PRO A 46 2.03 -0.66 0.12
C PRO A 46 1.90 -1.54 -1.14
N GLY A 47 2.67 -1.27 -2.18
CA GLY A 47 2.67 -2.09 -3.40
C GLY A 47 3.15 -3.52 -3.15
N GLU A 48 4.19 -3.72 -2.32
CA GLU A 48 4.70 -5.06 -1.99
C GLU A 48 3.77 -5.83 -1.03
N VAL A 49 3.05 -5.12 -0.16
CA VAL A 49 2.29 -5.74 0.93
C VAL A 49 0.81 -5.88 0.61
N LEU A 50 0.18 -4.87 0.00
CA LEU A 50 -1.28 -4.79 -0.11
C LEU A 50 -1.83 -5.22 -1.46
N ILE A 51 -1.06 -5.13 -2.55
CA ILE A 51 -1.51 -5.45 -3.91
C ILE A 51 -2.07 -6.87 -4.02
N ASP A 52 -1.45 -7.81 -3.36
CA ASP A 52 -1.79 -9.23 -3.45
C ASP A 52 -2.67 -9.74 -2.29
N VAL A 53 -3.22 -8.84 -1.44
CA VAL A 53 -4.04 -9.24 -0.28
C VAL A 53 -5.25 -10.06 -0.70
N ASP A 54 -6.00 -9.59 -1.69
CA ASP A 54 -7.22 -10.25 -2.17
C ASP A 54 -6.92 -11.66 -2.68
N LYS A 55 -5.82 -11.81 -3.41
CA LYS A 55 -5.37 -13.08 -3.93
C LYS A 55 -4.90 -14.05 -2.84
N TYR A 56 -4.03 -13.60 -1.92
CA TYR A 56 -3.40 -14.50 -0.94
C TYR A 56 -4.25 -14.76 0.30
N ILE A 57 -5.09 -13.82 0.71
CA ILE A 57 -5.90 -13.92 1.94
C ILE A 57 -7.34 -14.29 1.61
N PHE A 58 -7.93 -13.65 0.59
CA PHE A 58 -9.35 -13.85 0.25
C PHE A 58 -9.57 -14.82 -0.90
N ASN A 59 -8.49 -15.36 -1.52
CA ASN A 59 -8.52 -16.32 -2.64
C ASN A 59 -9.29 -15.78 -3.86
N GLU A 60 -9.22 -14.47 -4.11
CA GLU A 60 -9.80 -13.85 -5.29
C GLU A 60 -8.88 -14.02 -6.49
N GLU A 61 -9.23 -14.92 -7.42
CA GLU A 61 -8.38 -15.27 -8.56
C GLU A 61 -8.21 -14.15 -9.61
N ASN A 62 -9.10 -13.15 -9.62
CA ASN A 62 -9.16 -12.12 -10.66
C ASN A 62 -8.53 -10.76 -10.26
N SER A 63 -7.80 -10.69 -9.19
CA SER A 63 -7.13 -9.45 -8.77
C SER A 63 -5.80 -9.29 -9.51
N GLU A 64 -5.85 -8.79 -10.75
CA GLU A 64 -4.65 -8.35 -11.49
C GLU A 64 -4.37 -6.85 -11.26
N LEU A 65 -4.70 -6.35 -10.09
CA LEU A 65 -4.48 -4.96 -9.72
C LEU A 65 -2.98 -4.65 -9.68
N THR A 66 -2.58 -3.58 -10.36
CA THR A 66 -1.21 -3.08 -10.32
C THR A 66 -1.11 -1.79 -9.53
N GLU A 67 0.10 -1.43 -9.08
CA GLU A 67 0.34 -0.15 -8.41
C GLU A 67 -0.04 1.05 -9.32
N LYS A 68 0.12 0.90 -10.64
CA LYS A 68 -0.29 1.93 -11.61
C LYS A 68 -1.81 2.11 -11.63
N ASP A 69 -2.56 1.02 -11.51
CA ASP A 69 -4.03 1.06 -11.45
C ASP A 69 -4.50 1.72 -10.16
N VAL A 70 -3.84 1.45 -9.04
CA VAL A 70 -4.10 2.14 -7.77
C VAL A 70 -3.89 3.64 -7.92
N VAL A 71 -2.79 4.09 -8.54
CA VAL A 71 -2.58 5.52 -8.80
C VAL A 71 -3.70 6.12 -9.64
N LYS A 72 -4.07 5.47 -10.74
CA LYS A 72 -5.15 5.94 -11.62
C LYS A 72 -6.49 6.05 -10.89
N GLN A 73 -6.82 5.07 -10.05
CA GLN A 73 -8.04 5.08 -9.23
C GLN A 73 -8.03 6.19 -8.16
N MET A 74 -6.85 6.58 -7.67
CA MET A 74 -6.71 7.67 -6.70
C MET A 74 -6.87 9.07 -7.32
N ILE A 75 -6.68 9.24 -8.62
CA ILE A 75 -6.72 10.56 -9.28
C ILE A 75 -8.05 11.28 -9.03
N PRO A 76 -9.23 10.69 -9.25
CA PRO A 76 -10.50 11.38 -9.00
C PRO A 76 -10.66 11.86 -7.55
N TYR A 77 -10.19 11.08 -6.59
CA TYR A 77 -10.20 11.46 -5.18
C TYR A 77 -9.29 12.67 -4.94
N ILE A 78 -8.08 12.65 -5.48
CA ILE A 78 -7.10 13.74 -5.34
C ILE A 78 -7.66 15.03 -5.96
N GLU A 79 -8.27 14.94 -7.14
CA GLU A 79 -8.91 16.07 -7.83
C GLU A 79 -10.06 16.68 -7.01
N ASN A 80 -10.91 15.85 -6.42
CA ASN A 80 -12.01 16.31 -5.58
C ASN A 80 -11.46 17.01 -4.31
N GLN A 81 -10.51 16.42 -3.63
CA GLN A 81 -9.89 17.02 -2.45
C GLN A 81 -9.16 18.33 -2.79
N TYR A 82 -8.55 18.42 -3.96
CA TYR A 82 -7.90 19.66 -4.42
C TYR A 82 -8.94 20.77 -4.69
N LYS A 83 -10.09 20.44 -5.31
CA LYS A 83 -11.20 21.39 -5.51
C LYS A 83 -11.76 21.90 -4.18
N ASP A 84 -11.76 21.06 -3.15
CA ASP A 84 -12.18 21.41 -1.79
C ASP A 84 -11.10 22.18 -0.99
N GLY A 85 -9.99 22.57 -1.64
CA GLY A 85 -8.94 23.40 -1.06
C GLY A 85 -7.81 22.62 -0.36
N SER A 86 -7.80 21.30 -0.40
CA SER A 86 -6.70 20.49 0.13
C SER A 86 -5.48 20.54 -0.78
N LYS A 87 -4.28 20.57 -0.19
CA LYS A 87 -3.03 20.44 -0.96
C LYS A 87 -2.84 18.99 -1.44
N VAL A 88 -2.39 18.82 -2.67
CA VAL A 88 -2.09 17.49 -3.24
C VAL A 88 -1.07 16.74 -2.39
N SER A 89 -0.09 17.43 -1.82
CA SER A 89 0.92 16.84 -0.93
C SER A 89 0.35 16.18 0.33
N ASN A 90 -0.82 16.60 0.81
CA ASN A 90 -1.46 15.98 1.97
C ASN A 90 -1.85 14.52 1.71
N ILE A 91 -2.11 14.19 0.45
CA ILE A 91 -2.48 12.83 0.01
C ILE A 91 -1.24 12.10 -0.50
N THR A 92 -0.50 12.71 -1.42
CA THR A 92 0.60 12.03 -2.13
C THR A 92 1.77 11.66 -1.23
N ARG A 93 1.95 12.32 -0.08
CA ARG A 93 2.95 11.91 0.92
C ARG A 93 2.75 10.48 1.44
N HIS A 94 1.52 9.96 1.39
CA HIS A 94 1.18 8.60 1.78
C HIS A 94 1.33 7.59 0.64
N MET A 95 1.58 8.06 -0.59
CA MET A 95 1.74 7.24 -1.79
C MET A 95 3.22 7.05 -2.19
N LEU A 96 4.16 7.71 -1.50
CA LEU A 96 5.59 7.70 -1.87
C LEU A 96 6.20 6.30 -1.91
N GLY A 97 5.73 5.39 -1.05
CA GLY A 97 6.22 4.02 -0.96
C GLY A 97 5.62 3.04 -1.98
N LEU A 98 4.65 3.46 -2.79
CA LEU A 98 3.85 2.57 -3.64
C LEU A 98 4.70 1.74 -4.62
N PHE A 99 5.70 2.34 -5.22
CA PHE A 99 6.63 1.67 -6.16
C PHE A 99 7.95 1.25 -5.51
N SER A 100 7.99 1.07 -4.18
CA SER A 100 9.22 0.66 -3.48
C SER A 100 9.80 -0.61 -4.10
N GLY A 101 11.12 -0.63 -4.32
CA GLY A 101 11.80 -1.77 -4.93
C GLY A 101 11.67 -1.90 -6.46
N LYS A 102 10.87 -1.05 -7.13
CA LYS A 102 10.64 -1.11 -8.57
C LYS A 102 11.45 -0.06 -9.34
N PRO A 103 11.76 -0.31 -10.63
CA PRO A 103 12.32 0.70 -11.52
C PRO A 103 11.46 1.97 -11.53
N GLY A 104 12.07 3.14 -11.62
CA GLY A 104 11.36 4.43 -11.59
C GLY A 104 10.89 4.92 -10.21
N ALA A 105 10.95 4.09 -9.15
CA ALA A 105 10.52 4.47 -7.80
C ALA A 105 11.22 5.73 -7.25
N LYS A 106 12.47 5.96 -7.62
CA LYS A 106 13.22 7.17 -7.23
C LYS A 106 12.63 8.42 -7.90
N GLY A 107 12.33 8.34 -9.20
CA GLY A 107 11.69 9.42 -9.97
C GLY A 107 10.30 9.75 -9.42
N TRP A 108 9.47 8.73 -9.20
CA TRP A 108 8.17 8.86 -8.54
C TRP A 108 8.25 9.67 -7.24
N ARG A 109 9.10 9.25 -6.30
CA ARG A 109 9.26 9.94 -5.01
C ARG A 109 9.79 11.36 -5.19
N LYS A 110 10.78 11.56 -6.07
CA LYS A 110 11.37 12.88 -6.32
C LYS A 110 10.32 13.87 -6.82
N VAL A 111 9.58 13.52 -7.87
CA VAL A 111 8.57 14.40 -8.47
C VAL A 111 7.51 14.79 -7.44
N LEU A 112 6.99 13.83 -6.66
CA LEU A 112 5.96 14.11 -5.66
C LEU A 112 6.51 14.92 -4.47
N SER A 113 7.73 14.62 -3.98
CA SER A 113 8.30 15.32 -2.83
C SER A 113 8.65 16.78 -3.16
N GLU A 114 9.16 17.04 -4.35
CA GLU A 114 9.63 18.38 -4.73
C GLU A 114 8.49 19.28 -5.20
N ASN A 115 7.44 18.74 -5.83
CA ASN A 115 6.47 19.56 -6.56
C ASN A 115 5.03 19.52 -6.01
N ALA A 116 4.63 18.47 -5.28
CA ALA A 116 3.23 18.34 -4.85
C ALA A 116 2.73 19.40 -3.86
N HIS A 117 3.64 20.22 -3.30
CA HIS A 117 3.29 21.33 -2.41
C HIS A 117 2.72 22.55 -3.15
N SER A 118 3.12 22.74 -4.42
CA SER A 118 2.79 23.91 -5.24
C SER A 118 2.07 23.57 -6.53
N SER A 119 1.91 22.28 -6.87
CA SER A 119 1.26 21.82 -8.09
C SER A 119 -0.15 21.30 -7.81
N GLY A 120 -0.97 21.25 -8.87
CA GLY A 120 -2.28 20.59 -8.86
C GLY A 120 -2.17 19.06 -9.04
N PRO A 121 -3.31 18.39 -9.22
CA PRO A 121 -3.39 16.91 -9.36
C PRO A 121 -2.57 16.33 -10.51
N GLU A 122 -2.31 17.12 -11.56
CA GLU A 122 -1.50 16.74 -12.73
C GLU A 122 -0.10 16.24 -12.37
N ILE A 123 0.43 16.63 -11.21
CA ILE A 123 1.74 16.18 -10.73
C ILE A 123 1.79 14.66 -10.52
N VAL A 124 0.67 14.04 -10.20
CA VAL A 124 0.57 12.59 -9.97
C VAL A 124 0.80 11.84 -11.28
N LEU A 125 0.19 12.30 -12.39
CA LEU A 125 0.42 11.71 -13.72
C LEU A 125 1.86 11.94 -14.18
N LYS A 126 2.43 13.11 -13.92
CA LYS A 126 3.84 13.38 -14.21
C LYS A 126 4.76 12.43 -13.44
N ALA A 127 4.49 12.21 -12.16
CA ALA A 127 5.25 11.27 -11.35
C ALA A 127 5.10 9.81 -11.82
N LEU A 128 3.90 9.42 -12.28
CA LEU A 128 3.66 8.10 -12.86
C LEU A 128 4.47 7.88 -14.13
N GLY A 129 4.66 8.91 -14.95
CA GLY A 129 5.51 8.87 -16.14
C GLY A 129 6.98 8.49 -15.86
N GLU A 130 7.51 8.82 -14.68
CA GLU A 130 8.85 8.38 -14.26
C GLU A 130 8.94 6.87 -14.05
N VAL A 131 7.83 6.25 -13.68
CA VAL A 131 7.73 4.79 -13.54
C VAL A 131 7.56 4.14 -14.91
N ASP A 132 6.71 4.70 -15.79
CA ASP A 132 6.41 4.15 -17.11
C ASP A 132 7.62 4.09 -18.05
N GLN A 133 8.57 5.01 -17.90
CA GLN A 133 9.81 5.02 -18.71
C GLN A 133 10.78 3.88 -18.36
N ASN A 134 10.56 3.17 -17.25
CA ASN A 134 11.45 2.15 -16.72
C ASN A 134 10.83 0.74 -16.69
N PHE A 135 9.65 0.55 -17.32
CA PHE A 135 8.98 -0.74 -17.48
C PHE A 135 8.86 -1.13 -18.93
#